data_7489a6003df9bab2cbb6fa1c5293ffb5
#
_entry.id   7489a6003df9bab2cbb6fa1c5293ffb5
#
_cell.length_a   1.000
_cell.length_b   1.000
_cell.length_c   1.000
_cell.angle_alpha   90.00
_cell.angle_beta   90.00
_cell.angle_gamma   90.00
#
_symmetry.space_group_name_H-M   'P 1'
#
loop_
_entity.id
_entity.type
_entity.pdbx_description
1 polymer ?
#
loop_
_entity_poly.entity_id
_entity_poly.type
_entity_poly.pdbx_seq_one_letter_code
_entity_poly.pdbx_strand_id
1 'polypeptide(L)'
;MKTSKYQVLKTIALCVVLLAAARTGKAQIFPNSYINVDWQVGVPLGSAYADKASGWGMNFEGGYFITPSVSVGPFISYQTNIESISRQTLQLGSGAAMTTAQKHTLFELPFGVVGRYNFLKGSVFQPYAGLRIGADYA
;
A
#
# COMPACT_ATOMS: atom_id res chain seq x y z
N MET A 1 27.53 -6.41 -18.08
CA MET A 1 26.86 -7.71 -18.16
C MET A 1 25.90 -7.69 -19.35
N LYS A 2 26.19 -8.41 -20.43
CA LYS A 2 25.27 -8.53 -21.58
C LYS A 2 24.21 -9.59 -21.21
N THR A 3 23.02 -9.18 -20.81
CA THR A 3 21.87 -10.09 -20.70
C THR A 3 21.60 -10.68 -22.09
N SER A 4 21.74 -11.98 -22.22
CA SER A 4 21.47 -12.68 -23.48
C SER A 4 20.01 -12.45 -23.89
N LYS A 5 19.76 -12.14 -25.15
CA LYS A 5 18.41 -11.98 -25.73
C LYS A 5 17.47 -13.15 -25.36
N TYR A 6 18.02 -14.35 -25.20
CA TYR A 6 17.30 -15.55 -24.75
C TYR A 6 16.81 -15.46 -23.29
N GLN A 7 17.55 -14.79 -22.41
CA GLN A 7 17.11 -14.61 -21.01
C GLN A 7 15.92 -13.64 -20.94
N VAL A 8 16.00 -12.54 -21.70
CA VAL A 8 14.88 -11.59 -21.78
C VAL A 8 13.62 -12.27 -22.35
N LEU A 9 13.78 -13.05 -23.42
CA LEU A 9 12.66 -13.77 -24.04
C LEU A 9 12.05 -14.81 -23.09
N LYS A 10 12.86 -15.55 -22.33
CA LYS A 10 12.38 -16.49 -21.30
C LYS A 10 11.62 -15.77 -20.19
N THR A 11 12.10 -14.62 -19.72
CA THR A 11 11.42 -13.84 -18.69
C THR A 11 10.08 -13.31 -19.19
N ILE A 12 10.01 -12.79 -20.41
CA ILE A 12 8.76 -12.33 -21.01
C ILE A 12 7.78 -13.50 -21.17
N ALA A 13 8.24 -14.64 -21.68
CA ALA A 13 7.39 -15.82 -21.81
C ALA A 13 6.85 -16.31 -20.46
N LEU A 14 7.67 -16.32 -19.42
CA LEU A 14 7.26 -16.67 -18.06
C LEU A 14 6.20 -15.69 -17.51
N CYS A 15 6.41 -14.39 -17.71
CA CYS A 15 5.43 -13.37 -17.31
C CYS A 15 4.09 -13.53 -18.04
N VAL A 16 4.11 -13.82 -19.34
CA VAL A 16 2.90 -14.07 -20.13
C VAL A 16 2.15 -15.32 -19.64
N VAL A 17 2.88 -16.41 -19.33
CA VAL A 17 2.29 -17.64 -18.78
C VAL A 17 1.68 -17.38 -17.40
N LEU A 18 2.35 -16.64 -16.52
CA LEU A 18 1.83 -16.27 -15.20
C LEU A 18 0.58 -15.38 -15.30
N LEU A 19 0.56 -14.42 -16.21
CA LEU A 19 -0.61 -13.58 -16.48
C LEU A 19 -1.78 -14.38 -17.08
N ALA A 20 -1.51 -15.35 -17.95
CA ALA A 20 -2.54 -16.23 -18.49
C ALA A 20 -3.10 -17.18 -17.42
N ALA A 21 -2.25 -17.71 -16.54
CA ALA A 21 -2.68 -18.56 -15.41
C ALA A 21 -3.52 -17.77 -14.39
N ALA A 22 -3.22 -16.49 -14.17
CA ALA A 22 -4.00 -15.63 -13.29
C ALA A 22 -5.45 -15.41 -13.77
N ARG A 23 -5.71 -15.52 -15.08
CA ARG A 23 -7.08 -15.39 -15.63
C ARG A 23 -7.97 -16.62 -15.38
N THR A 24 -7.39 -17.79 -15.17
CA THR A 24 -8.14 -19.04 -14.93
C THR A 24 -8.35 -19.33 -13.45
N GLY A 25 -7.63 -18.62 -12.57
CA GLY A 25 -7.79 -18.72 -11.13
C GLY A 25 -9.09 -18.04 -10.69
N LYS A 26 -10.13 -18.82 -10.42
CA LYS A 26 -11.23 -18.35 -9.58
C LYS A 26 -10.67 -18.23 -8.17
N ALA A 27 -10.13 -17.05 -7.84
CA ALA A 27 -9.58 -16.74 -6.53
C ALA A 27 -10.66 -16.54 -5.45
N GLN A 28 -11.79 -17.20 -5.60
CA GLN A 28 -12.82 -17.30 -4.57
C GLN A 28 -12.48 -18.50 -3.69
N ILE A 29 -11.67 -18.26 -2.66
CA ILE A 29 -11.38 -19.25 -1.62
C ILE A 29 -12.66 -19.59 -0.86
N PHE A 30 -13.56 -18.62 -0.74
CA PHE A 30 -14.90 -18.79 -0.16
C PHE A 30 -15.95 -18.12 -1.06
N PRO A 31 -17.17 -18.71 -1.20
CA PRO A 31 -18.26 -18.06 -1.91
C PRO A 31 -18.58 -16.71 -1.24
N ASN A 32 -18.88 -15.70 -2.04
CA ASN A 32 -19.19 -14.34 -1.59
C ASN A 32 -18.08 -13.61 -0.82
N SER A 33 -16.82 -13.97 -1.02
CA SER A 33 -15.69 -13.27 -0.43
C SER A 33 -14.79 -12.64 -1.50
N TYR A 34 -13.97 -11.68 -1.07
CA TYR A 34 -12.90 -11.12 -1.88
C TYR A 34 -11.62 -10.95 -1.06
N ILE A 35 -10.50 -10.93 -1.74
CA ILE A 35 -9.21 -10.50 -1.23
C ILE A 35 -8.72 -9.41 -2.16
N ASN A 36 -8.22 -8.33 -1.60
CA ASN A 36 -7.68 -7.20 -2.33
C ASN A 36 -6.31 -6.83 -1.80
N VAL A 37 -5.41 -6.51 -2.70
CA VAL A 37 -4.08 -5.99 -2.39
C VAL A 37 -3.91 -4.73 -3.20
N ASP A 38 -3.76 -3.61 -2.50
CA ASP A 38 -3.63 -2.29 -3.12
C ASP A 38 -2.28 -1.69 -2.77
N TRP A 39 -1.73 -0.96 -3.72
CA TRP A 39 -0.67 -0.01 -3.42
C TRP A 39 -1.31 1.32 -3.01
N GLN A 40 -0.77 1.94 -1.96
CA GLN A 40 -1.30 3.20 -1.45
C GLN A 40 -0.22 4.28 -1.34
N VAL A 41 -0.67 5.52 -1.49
CA VAL A 41 0.12 6.72 -1.25
C VAL A 41 -0.43 7.39 -0.01
N GLY A 42 0.41 7.62 0.99
CA GLY A 42 0.07 8.34 2.21
C GLY A 42 0.48 9.80 2.10
N VAL A 43 -0.43 10.68 2.50
CA VAL A 43 -0.15 12.11 2.66
C VAL A 43 -0.46 12.45 4.10
N PRO A 44 0.56 12.66 4.96
CA PRO A 44 0.33 13.01 6.35
C PRO A 44 -0.30 14.40 6.44
N LEU A 45 -1.34 14.53 7.24
CA LEU A 45 -2.03 15.80 7.48
C LEU A 45 -1.63 16.31 8.87
N GLY A 46 -0.68 17.27 8.93
CA GLY A 46 -0.31 17.93 10.19
C GLY A 46 0.75 17.21 11.02
N SER A 47 1.57 16.36 10.44
CA SER A 47 2.73 15.75 11.11
C SER A 47 3.92 16.69 11.10
N ALA A 48 4.42 17.06 12.29
CA ALA A 48 5.65 17.82 12.42
C ALA A 48 6.92 16.97 12.26
N TYR A 49 6.79 15.65 12.21
CA TYR A 49 7.91 14.71 12.19
C TYR A 49 8.25 14.18 10.80
N ALA A 50 7.25 13.93 9.96
CA ALA A 50 7.42 13.51 8.57
C ALA A 50 6.22 14.01 7.76
N ASP A 51 6.36 15.15 7.10
CA ASP A 51 5.27 15.84 6.40
C ASP A 51 5.22 15.56 4.89
N LYS A 52 6.18 14.77 4.38
CA LYS A 52 6.24 14.45 2.96
C LYS A 52 5.36 13.26 2.61
N ALA A 53 4.63 13.41 1.50
CA ALA A 53 3.90 12.31 0.92
C ALA A 53 4.83 11.15 0.55
N SER A 54 4.42 9.93 0.86
CA SER A 54 5.17 8.71 0.54
C SER A 54 4.31 7.74 -0.27
N GLY A 55 4.89 7.19 -1.32
CA GLY A 55 4.29 6.13 -2.11
C GLY A 55 4.67 4.71 -1.65
N TRP A 56 5.30 4.57 -0.49
CA TRP A 56 5.70 3.28 0.05
C TRP A 56 4.67 2.76 1.05
N GLY A 57 3.56 2.30 0.51
CA GLY A 57 2.51 1.68 1.30
C GLY A 57 1.81 0.57 0.54
N MET A 58 1.38 -0.45 1.26
CA MET A 58 0.55 -1.55 0.76
C MET A 58 -0.61 -1.77 1.71
N ASN A 59 -1.75 -2.13 1.14
CA ASN A 59 -2.93 -2.49 1.88
C ASN A 59 -3.37 -3.90 1.48
N PHE A 60 -3.66 -4.68 2.49
CA PHE A 60 -4.23 -6.02 2.36
C PHE A 60 -5.62 -5.99 2.97
N GLU A 61 -6.60 -6.41 2.22
CA GLU A 61 -7.99 -6.36 2.62
C GLU A 61 -8.68 -7.63 2.22
N GLY A 62 -9.46 -8.19 3.13
CA GLY A 62 -10.33 -9.32 2.85
C GLY A 62 -11.74 -8.99 3.29
N GLY A 63 -12.75 -9.41 2.55
CA GLY A 63 -14.12 -9.10 2.91
C GLY A 63 -15.12 -10.13 2.46
N TYR A 64 -16.26 -10.11 3.12
CA TYR A 64 -17.41 -10.94 2.82
C TYR A 64 -18.58 -10.05 2.38
N PHE A 65 -19.23 -10.44 1.28
CA PHE A 65 -20.41 -9.76 0.77
C PHE A 65 -21.64 -10.12 1.59
N ILE A 66 -22.12 -9.20 2.43
CA ILE A 66 -23.35 -9.32 3.18
C ILE A 66 -24.56 -9.21 2.24
N THR A 67 -24.46 -8.28 1.31
CA THR A 67 -25.41 -8.14 0.21
C THR A 67 -24.63 -8.15 -1.10
N PRO A 68 -25.30 -8.33 -2.21
CA PRO A 68 -24.60 -8.27 -3.47
C PRO A 68 -23.80 -7.00 -3.75
N SER A 69 -24.07 -5.87 -3.10
CA SER A 69 -23.38 -4.58 -3.27
C SER A 69 -22.56 -4.17 -2.07
N VAL A 70 -22.84 -4.74 -0.89
CA VAL A 70 -22.18 -4.33 0.36
C VAL A 70 -21.32 -5.47 0.88
N SER A 71 -20.08 -5.17 1.18
CA SER A 71 -19.16 -6.09 1.83
C SER A 71 -18.51 -5.45 3.06
N VAL A 72 -18.13 -6.30 4.00
CA VAL A 72 -17.42 -5.91 5.23
C VAL A 72 -16.31 -6.90 5.47
N GLY A 73 -15.17 -6.43 5.97
CA GLY A 73 -14.05 -7.30 6.29
C GLY A 73 -12.91 -6.60 7.00
N PRO A 74 -11.89 -7.35 7.42
CA PRO A 74 -10.68 -6.80 8.00
C PRO A 74 -9.77 -6.18 6.94
N PHE A 75 -8.98 -5.20 7.35
CA PHE A 75 -7.83 -4.72 6.60
C PHE A 75 -6.62 -4.58 7.50
N ILE A 76 -5.45 -4.69 6.90
CA ILE A 76 -4.17 -4.33 7.48
C ILE A 76 -3.37 -3.61 6.41
N SER A 77 -2.81 -2.47 6.76
CA SER A 77 -1.99 -1.67 5.87
C SER A 77 -0.59 -1.50 6.43
N TYR A 78 0.31 -1.22 5.55
CA TYR A 78 1.68 -0.85 5.85
C TYR A 78 1.99 0.46 5.15
N GLN A 79 2.48 1.45 5.88
CA GLN A 79 2.86 2.74 5.35
C GLN A 79 4.21 3.16 5.93
N THR A 80 5.08 3.70 5.08
CA THR A 80 6.34 4.30 5.52
C THR A 80 6.43 5.72 4.99
N ASN A 81 6.53 6.68 5.88
CA ASN A 81 6.81 8.07 5.56
C ASN A 81 8.27 8.38 5.86
N ILE A 82 8.96 8.99 4.93
CA ILE A 82 10.39 9.28 5.02
C ILE A 82 10.60 10.76 4.79
N GLU A 83 11.18 11.44 5.76
CA GLU A 83 11.63 12.81 5.63
C GLU A 83 13.14 12.90 5.77
N SER A 84 13.78 13.55 4.80
CA SER A 84 15.21 13.82 4.83
C SER A 84 15.42 15.28 5.13
N ILE A 85 15.96 15.59 6.30
CA ILE A 85 16.36 16.92 6.69
C ILE A 85 17.78 17.15 6.16
N SER A 86 17.91 18.14 5.28
CA SER A 86 19.19 18.54 4.72
C SER A 86 20.18 18.91 5.83
N ARG A 87 21.45 18.73 5.54
CA ARG A 87 22.55 19.01 6.45
C ARG A 87 22.41 20.38 7.10
N GLN A 88 22.23 20.40 8.41
CA GLN A 88 22.12 21.62 9.22
C GLN A 88 23.22 21.67 10.25
N THR A 89 23.74 22.87 10.50
CA THR A 89 24.72 23.12 11.55
C THR A 89 23.97 23.61 12.80
N LEU A 90 23.93 22.79 13.82
CA LEU A 90 23.36 23.12 15.12
C LEU A 90 24.45 23.70 15.98
N GLN A 91 24.23 24.92 16.49
CA GLN A 91 25.10 25.53 17.47
C GLN A 91 24.75 25.04 18.88
N LEU A 92 25.65 24.36 19.51
CA LEU A 92 25.57 23.94 20.90
C LEU A 92 26.07 25.07 21.78
N GLY A 93 25.36 25.39 22.85
CA GLY A 93 25.56 26.58 23.69
C GLY A 93 26.95 26.76 24.37
N SER A 94 27.94 25.96 24.00
CA SER A 94 29.34 26.04 24.45
C SER A 94 30.32 26.47 23.34
N GLY A 95 29.84 27.07 22.25
CA GLY A 95 30.66 27.43 21.08
C GLY A 95 31.02 26.25 20.17
N ALA A 96 30.57 25.06 20.48
CA ALA A 96 30.68 23.89 19.59
C ALA A 96 29.56 23.90 18.55
N ALA A 97 29.88 23.57 17.29
CA ALA A 97 28.91 23.40 16.22
C ALA A 97 28.93 21.95 15.74
N MET A 98 27.77 21.31 15.64
CA MET A 98 27.61 19.98 15.07
C MET A 98 26.86 20.09 13.76
N THR A 99 27.47 19.63 12.69
CA THR A 99 26.83 19.56 11.37
C THR A 99 26.36 18.13 11.11
N THR A 100 25.06 17.93 11.02
CA THR A 100 24.47 16.60 10.78
C THR A 100 23.36 16.66 9.75
N ALA A 101 23.18 15.55 9.04
CA ALA A 101 22.01 15.28 8.23
C ALA A 101 21.12 14.29 8.99
N GLN A 102 19.84 14.55 9.06
CA GLN A 102 18.88 13.68 9.75
C GLN A 102 17.92 13.08 8.75
N LYS A 103 17.59 11.81 8.97
CA LYS A 103 16.56 11.10 8.22
C LYS A 103 15.52 10.61 9.22
N HIS A 104 14.33 11.17 9.12
CA HIS A 104 13.19 10.74 9.89
C HIS A 104 12.43 9.67 9.08
N THR A 105 12.16 8.55 9.69
CA THR A 105 11.35 7.49 9.09
C THR A 105 10.23 7.17 10.06
N LEU A 106 9.01 7.36 9.62
CA LEU A 106 7.80 6.98 10.34
C LEU A 106 7.25 5.72 9.70
N PHE A 107 7.03 4.73 10.51
CA PHE A 107 6.46 3.46 10.14
C PHE A 107 5.08 3.35 10.75
N GLU A 108 4.07 3.11 9.94
CA GLU A 108 2.68 3.01 10.38
C GLU A 108 2.11 1.67 9.94
N LEU A 109 1.37 1.02 10.82
CA LEU A 109 0.67 -0.23 10.58
C LEU A 109 -0.82 -0.07 10.91
N PRO A 110 -1.59 0.61 10.07
CA PRO A 110 -3.03 0.74 10.25
C PRO A 110 -3.74 -0.61 10.08
N PHE A 111 -4.65 -0.94 10.98
CA PHE A 111 -5.47 -2.14 10.90
C PHE A 111 -6.88 -1.88 11.43
N GLY A 112 -7.85 -2.65 10.94
CA GLY A 112 -9.23 -2.47 11.37
C GLY A 112 -10.24 -3.16 10.48
N VAL A 113 -11.39 -2.52 10.32
CA VAL A 113 -12.52 -3.02 9.54
C VAL A 113 -12.82 -2.06 8.39
N VAL A 114 -13.12 -2.62 7.23
CA VAL A 114 -13.52 -1.90 6.03
C VAL A 114 -14.93 -2.29 5.64
N GLY A 115 -15.74 -1.29 5.30
CA GLY A 115 -17.01 -1.45 4.60
C GLY A 115 -16.88 -0.98 3.17
N ARG A 116 -17.34 -1.76 2.20
CA ARG A 116 -17.32 -1.43 0.77
C ARG A 116 -18.73 -1.45 0.18
N TYR A 117 -18.99 -0.49 -0.70
CA TYR A 117 -20.18 -0.46 -1.54
C TYR A 117 -19.77 -0.50 -3.02
N ASN A 118 -20.20 -1.54 -3.74
CA ASN A 118 -19.95 -1.70 -5.17
C ASN A 118 -21.14 -1.17 -5.97
N PHE A 119 -20.89 -0.18 -6.84
CA PHE A 119 -21.95 0.52 -7.59
C PHE A 119 -22.46 -0.31 -8.78
N LEU A 120 -21.56 -1.04 -9.46
CA LEU A 120 -21.91 -1.81 -10.66
C LEU A 120 -21.51 -3.27 -10.46
N LYS A 121 -22.46 -4.19 -10.72
CA LYS A 121 -22.23 -5.62 -10.67
C LYS A 121 -22.20 -6.21 -12.05
N GLY A 122 -21.33 -7.23 -12.20
CA GLY A 122 -21.26 -8.01 -13.44
C GLY A 122 -20.64 -7.26 -14.62
N SER A 123 -20.17 -6.05 -14.41
CA SER A 123 -19.43 -5.27 -15.42
C SER A 123 -17.92 -5.56 -15.32
N VAL A 124 -17.20 -5.37 -16.42
CA VAL A 124 -15.74 -5.44 -16.45
C VAL A 124 -15.12 -4.33 -15.57
N PHE A 125 -15.80 -3.20 -15.48
CA PHE A 125 -15.43 -2.10 -14.59
C PHE A 125 -16.42 -2.05 -13.41
N GLN A 126 -15.91 -2.26 -12.21
CA GLN A 126 -16.70 -2.30 -10.96
C GLN A 126 -16.19 -1.25 -9.98
N PRO A 127 -16.65 0.00 -10.11
CA PRO A 127 -16.28 1.03 -9.16
C PRO A 127 -16.88 0.75 -7.79
N TYR A 128 -16.11 1.07 -6.75
CA TYR A 128 -16.55 0.93 -5.36
C TYR A 128 -16.16 2.16 -4.54
N ALA A 129 -16.88 2.38 -3.45
CA ALA A 129 -16.51 3.28 -2.39
C ALA A 129 -16.32 2.47 -1.10
N GLY A 130 -15.30 2.81 -0.31
CA GLY A 130 -15.00 2.13 0.94
C GLY A 130 -14.76 3.10 2.09
N LEU A 131 -15.20 2.70 3.27
CA LEU A 131 -14.90 3.37 4.52
C LEU A 131 -14.13 2.41 5.41
N ARG A 132 -13.02 2.88 5.98
CA ARG A 132 -12.18 2.13 6.90
C ARG A 132 -12.19 2.77 8.28
N ILE A 133 -12.34 1.94 9.30
CA ILE A 133 -12.28 2.34 10.71
C ILE A 133 -11.33 1.37 11.41
N GLY A 134 -10.37 1.91 12.13
CA GLY A 134 -9.35 1.09 12.78
C GLY A 134 -8.47 1.88 13.72
N ALA A 135 -7.40 1.23 14.14
CA ALA A 135 -6.32 1.80 14.93
C ALA A 135 -5.03 1.79 14.11
N ASP A 136 -4.11 2.64 14.48
CA ASP A 136 -2.78 2.71 13.91
C ASP A 136 -1.75 2.40 14.98
N TYR A 137 -0.78 1.56 14.62
CA TYR A 137 0.41 1.31 15.41
C TYR A 137 1.59 2.00 14.74
N ALA A 138 2.12 3.05 15.38
CA ALA A 138 3.24 3.86 14.91
C ALA A 138 4.43 3.77 15.86
#